data_a86bab1fbc7b0f481d5a5a9060e49e65
#
_entry.id   a86bab1fbc7b0f481d5a5a9060e49e65
#
_cell.length_a   1.000
_cell.length_b   1.000
_cell.length_c   1.000
_cell.angle_alpha   90.00
_cell.angle_beta   90.00
_cell.angle_gamma   90.00
#
_symmetry.space_group_name_H-M   'P 1'
#
loop_
_entity.id
_entity.type
_entity.pdbx_description
1 polymer ?
#
loop_
_entity_poly.entity_id
_entity_poly.type
_entity_poly.pdbx_seq_one_letter_code
_entity_poly.pdbx_strand_id
1 'polypeptide(L)'
;MKLRRRGVWKPKCTISIKEKTLSFIEKQARYATNQETGGIIGGFGSVEEGTIVISHASDSGSAATRCSMFFSRDTVYCQRIVDEWALQSSGKIDYLGEWHKHFEDNPKPSLRDLKTLEGIARNPDYHVTTALLLIIGNSNVRSSLRIFLIDYKGRCASMDWQLWE
;
A
#
# COMPACT_ATOMS: atom_id res chain seq x y z
N MET A 1 34.97 15.87 -3.46
CA MET A 1 34.10 14.80 -2.92
C MET A 1 33.13 14.38 -4.04
N LYS A 2 33.35 13.22 -4.69
CA LYS A 2 32.47 12.74 -5.76
C LYS A 2 31.19 12.23 -5.11
N LEU A 3 30.07 12.93 -5.31
CA LEU A 3 28.73 12.41 -5.02
C LEU A 3 28.54 11.12 -5.84
N ARG A 4 28.64 9.96 -5.19
CA ARG A 4 28.21 8.71 -5.81
C ARG A 4 26.72 8.87 -6.14
N ARG A 5 26.37 8.89 -7.43
CA ARG A 5 24.99 8.72 -7.89
C ARG A 5 24.52 7.41 -7.29
N ARG A 6 23.64 7.47 -6.28
CA ARG A 6 22.96 6.28 -5.79
C ARG A 6 22.18 5.72 -6.97
N GLY A 7 22.54 4.52 -7.43
CA GLY A 7 21.80 3.85 -8.50
C GLY A 7 20.32 3.77 -8.13
N VAL A 8 19.47 3.85 -9.14
CA VAL A 8 18.02 3.71 -8.95
C VAL A 8 17.76 2.31 -8.36
N TRP A 9 17.11 2.23 -7.19
CA TRP A 9 16.74 0.96 -6.59
C TRP A 9 15.66 0.29 -7.45
N LYS A 10 15.92 -0.91 -7.92
CA LYS A 10 15.03 -1.72 -8.75
C LYS A 10 14.95 -3.13 -8.16
N PRO A 11 14.04 -3.36 -7.21
CA PRO A 11 13.86 -4.69 -6.65
C PRO A 11 13.31 -5.65 -7.70
N LYS A 12 13.83 -6.87 -7.73
CA LYS A 12 13.31 -7.95 -8.58
C LYS A 12 12.17 -8.64 -7.84
N CYS A 13 10.97 -8.20 -8.10
CA CYS A 13 9.78 -8.73 -7.44
C CYS A 13 8.57 -8.63 -8.38
N THR A 14 7.80 -9.71 -8.47
CA THR A 14 6.50 -9.72 -9.14
C THR A 14 5.41 -9.38 -8.14
N ILE A 15 4.56 -8.40 -8.46
CA ILE A 15 3.43 -8.00 -7.62
C ILE A 15 2.14 -8.39 -8.34
N SER A 16 1.30 -9.14 -7.63
CA SER A 16 -0.02 -9.56 -8.11
C SER A 16 -1.11 -9.11 -7.15
N ILE A 17 -2.27 -8.74 -7.69
CA ILE A 17 -3.44 -8.32 -6.91
C ILE A 17 -4.62 -9.24 -7.26
N LYS A 18 -5.33 -9.76 -6.25
CA LYS A 18 -6.57 -10.49 -6.48
C LYS A 18 -7.66 -9.56 -7.01
N GLU A 19 -8.43 -10.01 -8.00
CA GLU A 19 -9.50 -9.24 -8.64
C GLU A 19 -10.49 -8.65 -7.64
N LYS A 20 -10.95 -9.46 -6.66
CA LYS A 20 -11.88 -8.99 -5.62
C LYS A 20 -11.30 -7.87 -4.75
N THR A 21 -10.00 -7.91 -4.49
CA THR A 21 -9.30 -6.90 -3.67
C THR A 21 -9.20 -5.58 -4.45
N LEU A 22 -8.84 -5.66 -5.72
CA LEU A 22 -8.79 -4.51 -6.61
C LEU A 22 -10.17 -3.86 -6.78
N SER A 23 -11.21 -4.66 -7.01
CA SER A 23 -12.60 -4.20 -7.12
C SER A 23 -13.08 -3.52 -5.83
N PHE A 24 -12.67 -4.04 -4.66
CA PHE A 24 -12.97 -3.40 -3.38
C PHE A 24 -12.32 -2.01 -3.27
N ILE A 25 -11.04 -1.88 -3.62
CA ILE A 25 -10.30 -0.61 -3.58
C ILE A 25 -10.95 0.41 -4.55
N GLU A 26 -11.25 0.00 -5.78
CA GLU A 26 -11.93 0.85 -6.77
C GLU A 26 -13.29 1.35 -6.24
N LYS A 27 -14.05 0.49 -5.58
CA LYS A 27 -15.34 0.84 -4.98
C LYS A 27 -15.19 1.87 -3.85
N GLN A 28 -14.25 1.62 -2.92
CA GLN A 28 -13.98 2.56 -1.82
C GLN A 28 -13.51 3.93 -2.33
N ALA A 29 -12.65 3.95 -3.32
CA ALA A 29 -12.15 5.19 -3.92
C ALA A 29 -13.27 6.00 -4.59
N ARG A 30 -14.24 5.33 -5.23
CA ARG A 30 -15.41 6.00 -5.84
C ARG A 30 -16.33 6.64 -4.81
N TYR A 31 -16.51 6.05 -3.64
CA TYR A 31 -17.35 6.62 -2.58
C TYR A 31 -16.75 7.89 -1.96
N ALA A 32 -15.43 8.04 -1.97
CA ALA A 32 -14.75 9.20 -1.43
C ALA A 32 -14.57 10.28 -2.51
N THR A 33 -15.62 11.02 -2.84
CA THR A 33 -15.65 11.92 -4.01
C THR A 33 -14.73 13.13 -3.89
N ASN A 34 -14.68 13.78 -2.71
CA ASN A 34 -13.92 15.03 -2.50
C ASN A 34 -12.89 14.94 -1.38
N GLN A 35 -12.51 13.71 -0.99
CA GLN A 35 -11.59 13.46 0.10
C GLN A 35 -10.57 12.41 -0.30
N GLU A 36 -9.34 12.54 0.20
CA GLU A 36 -8.42 11.43 0.24
C GLU A 36 -8.95 10.37 1.19
N THR A 37 -8.79 9.13 0.82
CA THR A 37 -9.16 7.97 1.63
C THR A 37 -8.12 6.88 1.41
N GLY A 38 -8.23 5.81 2.16
CA GLY A 38 -7.36 4.67 2.04
C GLY A 38 -7.65 3.62 3.08
N GLY A 39 -6.74 2.71 3.23
CA GLY A 39 -6.78 1.62 4.20
C GLY A 39 -5.48 0.84 4.16
N ILE A 40 -5.50 -0.33 4.76
CA ILE A 40 -4.37 -1.25 4.72
C ILE A 40 -4.57 -2.32 3.67
N ILE A 41 -3.47 -2.90 3.22
CA ILE A 41 -3.44 -4.07 2.35
C ILE A 41 -2.74 -5.22 3.05
N GLY A 42 -3.25 -6.41 2.81
CA GLY A 42 -2.69 -7.66 3.32
C GLY A 42 -2.53 -8.71 2.23
N GLY A 43 -1.70 -9.68 2.53
CA GLY A 43 -1.41 -10.76 1.61
C GLY A 43 -0.22 -11.58 2.07
N PHE A 44 0.56 -12.08 1.13
CA PHE A 44 1.71 -12.93 1.40
C PHE A 44 2.84 -12.73 0.39
N GLY A 45 4.01 -13.25 0.74
CA GLY A 45 5.24 -13.07 -0.03
C GLY A 45 6.04 -11.83 0.40
N SER A 46 7.21 -11.67 -0.17
CA SER A 46 8.13 -10.57 0.13
C SER A 46 9.01 -10.22 -1.06
N VAL A 47 9.73 -9.10 -0.96
CA VAL A 47 10.73 -8.70 -1.96
C VAL A 47 11.86 -9.74 -2.03
N GLU A 48 12.25 -10.28 -0.88
CA GLU A 48 13.30 -11.29 -0.75
C GLU A 48 12.90 -12.60 -1.43
N GLU A 49 11.63 -12.98 -1.34
CA GLU A 49 11.07 -14.15 -2.04
C GLU A 49 10.85 -13.89 -3.54
N GLY A 50 10.92 -12.64 -3.98
CA GLY A 50 10.71 -12.24 -5.37
C GLY A 50 9.26 -12.22 -5.83
N THR A 51 8.30 -12.43 -4.92
CA THR A 51 6.86 -12.45 -5.22
C THR A 51 6.06 -11.90 -4.07
N ILE A 52 5.11 -11.03 -4.37
CA ILE A 52 4.13 -10.49 -3.41
C ILE A 52 2.73 -10.63 -4.00
N VAL A 53 1.80 -11.14 -3.21
CA VAL A 53 0.39 -11.28 -3.59
C VAL A 53 -0.47 -10.47 -2.64
N ILE A 54 -1.14 -9.45 -3.15
CA ILE A 54 -2.08 -8.62 -2.43
C ILE A 54 -3.46 -9.26 -2.55
N SER A 55 -3.97 -9.80 -1.45
CA SER A 55 -5.21 -10.58 -1.42
C SER A 55 -6.32 -9.97 -0.58
N HIS A 56 -5.99 -8.97 0.24
CA HIS A 56 -6.90 -8.32 1.18
C HIS A 56 -6.69 -6.81 1.18
N ALA A 57 -7.76 -6.07 1.40
CA ALA A 57 -7.74 -4.64 1.64
C ALA A 57 -8.82 -4.27 2.66
N SER A 58 -8.58 -3.27 3.48
CA SER A 58 -9.57 -2.68 4.37
C SER A 58 -10.03 -1.31 3.85
N ASP A 59 -11.14 -0.84 4.40
CA ASP A 59 -11.44 0.59 4.40
C ASP A 59 -10.60 1.31 5.46
N SER A 60 -10.86 2.60 5.68
CA SER A 60 -10.07 3.45 6.57
C SER A 60 -10.46 3.33 8.05
N GLY A 61 -11.61 2.70 8.35
CA GLY A 61 -12.20 2.70 9.68
C GLY A 61 -12.96 3.98 10.03
N SER A 62 -13.83 3.90 11.05
CA SER A 62 -14.75 4.99 11.43
C SER A 62 -14.05 6.17 12.08
N ALA A 63 -12.92 5.97 12.78
CA ALA A 63 -12.12 7.01 13.41
C ALA A 63 -11.02 7.58 12.50
N ALA A 64 -11.04 7.25 11.19
CA ALA A 64 -10.09 7.81 10.23
C ALA A 64 -10.35 9.30 10.00
N THR A 65 -9.27 10.06 9.79
CA THR A 65 -9.33 11.45 9.35
C THR A 65 -9.17 11.52 7.83
N ARG A 66 -10.14 12.12 7.15
CA ARG A 66 -10.15 12.30 5.70
C ARG A 66 -10.34 13.77 5.37
N CYS A 67 -9.52 14.28 4.48
CA CYS A 67 -9.70 15.61 3.91
C CYS A 67 -9.15 15.65 2.47
N SER A 68 -9.25 16.80 1.81
CA SER A 68 -8.76 16.99 0.44
C SER A 68 -7.23 16.99 0.32
N MET A 69 -6.52 17.09 1.44
CA MET A 69 -5.05 17.26 1.47
C MET A 69 -4.30 16.09 2.11
N PHE A 70 -4.96 15.30 2.93
CA PHE A 70 -4.35 14.13 3.57
C PHE A 70 -5.38 13.13 4.09
N PHE A 71 -4.88 11.95 4.38
CA PHE A 71 -5.60 10.84 4.98
C PHE A 71 -4.80 10.28 6.17
N SER A 72 -5.52 9.93 7.24
CA SER A 72 -4.98 9.18 8.37
C SER A 72 -5.96 8.09 8.77
N ARG A 73 -5.50 6.84 8.72
CA ARG A 73 -6.34 5.68 9.03
C ARG A 73 -6.66 5.56 10.52
N ASP A 74 -7.73 4.81 10.82
CA ASP A 74 -8.04 4.33 12.16
C ASP A 74 -7.11 3.15 12.50
N THR A 75 -6.05 3.43 13.27
CA THR A 75 -5.00 2.44 13.57
C THR A 75 -5.49 1.27 14.42
N VAL A 76 -6.43 1.51 15.36
CA VAL A 76 -7.00 0.46 16.21
C VAL A 76 -7.87 -0.49 15.38
N TYR A 77 -8.70 0.07 14.51
CA TYR A 77 -9.50 -0.71 13.57
C TYR A 77 -8.62 -1.53 12.63
N CYS A 78 -7.62 -0.91 12.02
CA CYS A 78 -6.71 -1.60 11.08
C CYS A 78 -5.94 -2.74 11.77
N GLN A 79 -5.51 -2.57 13.02
CA GLN A 79 -4.85 -3.65 13.75
C GLN A 79 -5.77 -4.86 13.94
N ARG A 80 -7.02 -4.64 14.31
CA ARG A 80 -8.00 -5.74 14.41
C ARG A 80 -8.18 -6.48 13.09
N ILE A 81 -8.22 -5.75 11.98
CA ILE A 81 -8.37 -6.35 10.65
C ILE A 81 -7.17 -7.24 10.30
N VAL A 82 -5.94 -6.80 10.60
CA VAL A 82 -4.74 -7.64 10.40
C VAL A 82 -4.80 -8.90 11.26
N ASP A 83 -5.17 -8.75 12.53
CA ASP A 83 -5.29 -9.88 13.46
C ASP A 83 -6.34 -10.91 12.97
N GLU A 84 -7.47 -10.44 12.43
CA GLU A 84 -8.49 -11.29 11.82
C GLU A 84 -7.98 -12.02 10.58
N TRP A 85 -7.26 -11.34 9.68
CA TRP A 85 -6.66 -11.97 8.49
C TRP A 85 -5.66 -13.05 8.88
N ALA A 86 -4.80 -12.76 9.86
CA ALA A 86 -3.81 -13.73 10.36
C ALA A 86 -4.51 -14.94 10.97
N LEU A 87 -5.53 -14.73 11.82
CA LEU A 87 -6.28 -15.81 12.45
C LEU A 87 -7.00 -16.70 11.43
N GLN A 88 -7.73 -16.10 10.50
CA GLN A 88 -8.50 -16.82 9.48
C GLN A 88 -7.62 -17.58 8.48
N SER A 89 -6.40 -17.12 8.25
CA SER A 89 -5.44 -17.73 7.33
C SER A 89 -4.41 -18.64 7.98
N SER A 90 -4.48 -18.85 9.29
CA SER A 90 -3.45 -19.56 10.08
C SER A 90 -2.07 -18.92 9.92
N GLY A 91 -2.02 -17.59 9.97
CA GLY A 91 -0.79 -16.80 9.88
C GLY A 91 -0.23 -16.61 8.47
N LYS A 92 -0.95 -17.05 7.42
CA LYS A 92 -0.46 -16.92 6.03
C LYS A 92 -0.64 -15.53 5.47
N ILE A 93 -1.68 -14.81 5.90
CA ILE A 93 -1.98 -13.44 5.47
C ILE A 93 -1.51 -12.49 6.56
N ASP A 94 -0.69 -11.53 6.18
CA ASP A 94 -0.18 -10.51 7.07
C ASP A 94 -0.25 -9.12 6.40
N TYR A 95 0.07 -8.08 7.15
CA TYR A 95 0.17 -6.72 6.68
C TYR A 95 1.26 -6.59 5.61
N LEU A 96 0.96 -5.89 4.52
CA LEU A 96 1.91 -5.59 3.45
C LEU A 96 2.17 -4.09 3.28
N GLY A 97 1.22 -3.25 3.65
CA GLY A 97 1.29 -1.82 3.43
C GLY A 97 -0.07 -1.14 3.41
N GLU A 98 -0.18 -0.09 2.63
CA GLU A 98 -1.36 0.77 2.57
C GLU A 98 -1.83 1.00 1.14
N TRP A 99 -3.10 1.36 0.98
CA TRP A 99 -3.61 1.93 -0.25
C TRP A 99 -4.20 3.31 0.04
N HIS A 100 -4.03 4.25 -0.92
CA HIS A 100 -4.53 5.62 -0.84
C HIS A 100 -5.22 6.02 -2.14
N LYS A 101 -6.21 6.91 -2.05
CA LYS A 101 -6.72 7.66 -3.17
C LYS A 101 -6.05 9.03 -3.23
N HIS A 102 -5.49 9.38 -4.40
CA HIS A 102 -5.02 10.72 -4.74
C HIS A 102 -5.89 11.32 -5.85
N PHE A 103 -5.79 12.64 -6.05
CA PHE A 103 -6.59 13.35 -7.07
C PHE A 103 -5.87 13.54 -8.41
N GLU A 104 -4.63 13.09 -8.51
CA GLU A 104 -3.85 13.14 -9.76
C GLU A 104 -4.18 11.92 -10.64
N ASP A 105 -4.12 12.11 -11.98
CA ASP A 105 -4.33 10.99 -12.92
C ASP A 105 -3.15 10.03 -12.97
N ASN A 106 -1.94 10.51 -12.70
CA ASN A 106 -0.73 9.70 -12.55
C ASN A 106 -0.14 9.89 -11.14
N PRO A 107 -0.75 9.26 -10.14
CA PRO A 107 -0.45 9.53 -8.74
C PRO A 107 0.96 9.08 -8.35
N LYS A 108 1.59 9.89 -7.48
CA LYS A 108 2.88 9.61 -6.87
C LYS A 108 2.78 9.72 -5.35
N PRO A 109 3.66 9.04 -4.60
CA PRO A 109 3.73 9.21 -3.16
C PRO A 109 4.04 10.66 -2.80
N SER A 110 3.34 11.18 -1.81
CA SER A 110 3.71 12.45 -1.16
C SER A 110 4.93 12.26 -0.24
N LEU A 111 5.56 13.34 0.19
CA LEU A 111 6.63 13.26 1.19
C LEU A 111 6.13 12.65 2.51
N ARG A 112 4.87 12.90 2.85
CA ARG A 112 4.22 12.31 4.02
C ARG A 112 4.07 10.81 3.87
N ASP A 113 3.59 10.33 2.72
CA ASP A 113 3.49 8.89 2.41
C ASP A 113 4.85 8.22 2.55
N LEU A 114 5.89 8.77 1.91
CA LEU A 114 7.24 8.21 1.95
C LEU A 114 7.79 8.10 3.38
N LYS A 115 7.62 9.13 4.21
CA LYS A 115 8.07 9.10 5.61
C LYS A 115 7.28 8.11 6.46
N THR A 116 5.98 8.04 6.24
CA THR A 116 5.11 7.10 6.97
C THR A 116 5.50 5.65 6.64
N LEU A 117 5.62 5.31 5.36
CA LEU A 117 5.95 3.96 4.93
C LEU A 117 7.40 3.56 5.29
N GLU A 118 8.36 4.49 5.23
CA GLU A 118 9.71 4.28 5.74
C GLU A 118 9.71 3.96 7.25
N GLY A 119 8.92 4.70 8.03
CA GLY A 119 8.74 4.45 9.47
C GLY A 119 8.14 3.07 9.73
N ILE A 120 7.16 2.66 8.96
CA ILE A 120 6.56 1.32 9.02
C ILE A 120 7.62 0.25 8.69
N ALA A 121 8.37 0.41 7.61
CA ALA A 121 9.41 -0.55 7.21
C ALA A 121 10.57 -0.66 8.21
N ARG A 122 10.78 0.35 9.06
CA ARG A 122 11.75 0.35 10.15
C ARG A 122 11.23 -0.25 11.45
N ASN A 123 9.92 -0.26 11.64
CA ASN A 123 9.31 -0.73 12.90
C ASN A 123 9.10 -2.24 12.85
N PRO A 124 9.79 -3.02 13.71
CA PRO A 124 9.69 -4.48 13.71
C PRO A 124 8.29 -5.01 14.01
N ASP A 125 7.43 -4.23 14.64
CA ASP A 125 6.05 -4.64 14.95
C ASP A 125 5.19 -4.84 13.70
N TYR A 126 5.57 -4.26 12.55
CA TYR A 126 4.87 -4.46 11.29
C TYR A 126 5.32 -5.69 10.50
N HIS A 127 6.41 -6.35 10.91
CA HIS A 127 6.97 -7.55 10.26
C HIS A 127 7.31 -7.38 8.76
N VAL A 128 7.48 -6.16 8.30
CA VAL A 128 7.88 -5.84 6.92
C VAL A 128 9.14 -4.97 6.90
N THR A 129 10.08 -5.29 6.03
CA THR A 129 11.28 -4.47 5.78
C THR A 129 11.13 -3.59 4.54
N THR A 130 10.07 -3.85 3.78
CA THR A 130 9.64 -3.09 2.61
C THR A 130 8.12 -3.00 2.64
N ALA A 131 7.60 -1.79 2.76
CA ALA A 131 6.17 -1.54 2.76
C ALA A 131 5.68 -1.21 1.35
N LEU A 132 4.48 -1.69 1.00
CA LEU A 132 3.81 -1.36 -0.25
C LEU A 132 2.92 -0.14 -0.08
N LEU A 133 2.86 0.67 -1.12
CA LEU A 133 1.87 1.74 -1.25
C LEU A 133 1.16 1.60 -2.60
N LEU A 134 -0.15 1.34 -2.55
CA LEU A 134 -1.02 1.40 -3.71
C LEU A 134 -1.68 2.78 -3.74
N ILE A 135 -1.56 3.48 -4.84
CA ILE A 135 -2.26 4.75 -5.02
C ILE A 135 -3.18 4.64 -6.23
N ILE A 136 -4.48 4.86 -6.00
CA ILE A 136 -5.46 4.99 -7.08
C ILE A 136 -5.69 6.47 -7.37
N GLY A 137 -5.65 6.82 -8.65
CA GLY A 137 -5.80 8.21 -9.08
C GLY A 137 -7.26 8.66 -9.16
N ASN A 138 -7.45 9.89 -9.62
CA ASN A 138 -8.75 10.57 -9.64
C ASN A 138 -9.82 9.85 -10.48
N SER A 139 -9.43 9.17 -11.55
CA SER A 139 -10.37 8.41 -12.39
C SER A 139 -11.01 7.21 -11.69
N ASN A 140 -10.47 6.80 -10.51
CA ASN A 140 -10.94 5.67 -9.70
C ASN A 140 -11.03 4.34 -10.48
N VAL A 141 -10.20 4.17 -11.50
CA VAL A 141 -10.13 2.95 -12.31
C VAL A 141 -8.75 2.34 -12.22
N ARG A 142 -8.68 1.03 -12.47
CA ARG A 142 -7.42 0.28 -12.35
C ARG A 142 -6.27 0.79 -13.22
N SER A 143 -6.55 1.45 -14.35
CA SER A 143 -5.52 2.08 -15.18
C SER A 143 -4.80 3.24 -14.48
N SER A 144 -5.44 3.86 -13.48
CA SER A 144 -4.83 4.91 -12.64
C SER A 144 -4.12 4.37 -11.40
N LEU A 145 -4.15 3.06 -11.16
CA LEU A 145 -3.47 2.44 -10.03
C LEU A 145 -1.96 2.40 -10.26
N ARG A 146 -1.22 2.85 -9.25
CA ARG A 146 0.24 2.78 -9.20
C ARG A 146 0.67 2.08 -7.91
N ILE A 147 1.74 1.30 -8.00
CA ILE A 147 2.31 0.59 -6.85
C ILE A 147 3.74 1.04 -6.64
N PHE A 148 4.05 1.29 -5.38
CA PHE A 148 5.38 1.67 -4.93
C PHE A 148 5.83 0.76 -3.81
N LEU A 149 7.13 0.48 -3.79
CA LEU A 149 7.82 -0.16 -2.67
C LEU A 149 8.68 0.88 -1.96
N ILE A 150 8.55 0.95 -0.65
CA ILE A 150 9.35 1.82 0.22
C ILE A 150 10.06 0.95 1.24
N ASP A 151 11.40 0.96 1.22
CA ASP A 151 12.18 0.17 2.16
C ASP A 151 12.58 0.94 3.43
N TYR A 152 13.15 0.22 4.39
CA TYR A 152 13.62 0.79 5.66
C TYR A 152 14.75 1.83 5.52
N LYS A 153 15.36 1.96 4.34
CA LYS A 153 16.36 2.99 4.00
C LYS A 153 15.74 4.22 3.34
N GLY A 154 14.41 4.25 3.19
CA GLY A 154 13.68 5.30 2.50
C GLY A 154 13.85 5.29 0.98
N ARG A 155 14.30 4.15 0.40
CA ARG A 155 14.34 4.01 -1.07
C ARG A 155 12.94 3.70 -1.57
N CYS A 156 12.55 4.34 -2.66
CA CYS A 156 11.25 4.15 -3.29
C CYS A 156 11.43 3.64 -4.72
N ALA A 157 10.66 2.62 -5.09
CA ALA A 157 10.61 2.08 -6.44
C ALA A 157 9.16 1.98 -6.92
N SER A 158 8.88 2.48 -8.14
CA SER A 158 7.63 2.22 -8.84
C SER A 158 7.67 0.81 -9.43
N MET A 159 6.58 0.06 -9.26
CA MET A 159 6.49 -1.34 -9.66
C MET A 159 5.34 -1.56 -10.63
N ASP A 160 5.59 -2.41 -11.63
CA ASP A 160 4.51 -3.00 -12.41
C ASP A 160 3.75 -4.03 -11.57
N TRP A 161 2.49 -4.26 -11.94
CA TRP A 161 1.63 -5.22 -11.26
C TRP A 161 0.74 -5.97 -12.26
N GLN A 162 0.23 -7.11 -11.85
CA GLN A 162 -0.67 -7.93 -12.63
C GLN A 162 -1.82 -8.47 -11.78
N LEU A 163 -2.88 -8.95 -12.43
CA LEU A 163 -3.91 -9.69 -11.71
C LEU A 163 -3.38 -11.06 -11.30
N TRP A 164 -3.76 -11.49 -10.12
CA TRP A 164 -3.59 -12.87 -9.69
C TRP A 164 -4.74 -13.70 -10.26
N GLU A 165 -4.39 -14.66 -11.09
CA GLU A 165 -5.31 -15.67 -11.61
C GLU A 165 -5.49 -16.84 -10.64
#